data_c82a6eb88f998cc3a90f8379aa5ed770
#
_entry.id   c82a6eb88f998cc3a90f8379aa5ed770
#
_cell.length_a   1.000
_cell.length_b   1.000
_cell.length_c   1.000
_cell.angle_alpha   90.00
_cell.angle_beta   90.00
_cell.angle_gamma   90.00
#
_symmetry.space_group_name_H-M   'P 1'
#
loop_
_entity.id
_entity.type
_entity.pdbx_description
1 polymer ?
#
loop_
_entity_poly.entity_id
_entity_poly.type
_entity_poly.pdbx_seq_one_letter_code
_entity_poly.pdbx_strand_id
1 'polypeptide(L)'
;MTRQQTAPVGQNEVLLEVRNLVKHFPIRQGIIFSKQVGAVQAVDDISFTVRKGETLGLVGESGCGKTTTGRLILRLIEPTSGDIIFDGKNIPQLPKDEMRELRKEMQIIFQDPYGSLNPRMTVGDIIGEPLHIHKLARGAEREKRVRELLEVVGLSAFHARRFPHEFSGGQRQRIGIARALAVRPRLIICDEPVSALDVSIQAQVINLLQDLQKEFDLTYIFIAHDLAVVKHISDRVAVMY
;
A
#
# COMPACT_ATOMS: atom_id res chain seq x y z
N MET A 1 -2.37 43.76 -15.11
CA MET A 1 -2.92 42.51 -15.64
C MET A 1 -2.49 41.38 -14.69
N THR A 2 -3.37 41.03 -13.76
CA THR A 2 -3.13 40.06 -12.71
C THR A 2 -3.38 38.66 -13.28
N ARG A 3 -2.37 37.83 -13.44
CA ARG A 3 -2.53 36.40 -13.77
C ARG A 3 -3.16 35.70 -12.60
N GLN A 4 -4.43 35.34 -12.73
CA GLN A 4 -5.07 34.34 -11.87
C GLN A 4 -4.40 33.02 -12.17
N GLN A 5 -3.65 32.50 -11.21
CA GLN A 5 -3.22 31.09 -11.18
C GLN A 5 -4.49 30.27 -10.89
N THR A 6 -5.04 29.64 -11.91
CA THR A 6 -6.04 28.59 -11.75
C THR A 6 -5.34 27.40 -11.09
N ALA A 7 -5.76 27.05 -9.88
CA ALA A 7 -5.37 25.82 -9.23
C ALA A 7 -5.72 24.62 -10.15
N PRO A 8 -4.88 23.57 -10.22
CA PRO A 8 -5.17 22.42 -11.07
C PRO A 8 -6.49 21.77 -10.64
N VAL A 9 -7.37 21.59 -11.62
CA VAL A 9 -8.66 20.92 -11.48
C VAL A 9 -8.38 19.47 -11.07
N GLY A 10 -8.73 19.06 -9.82
CA GLY A 10 -8.59 17.68 -9.34
C GLY A 10 -8.11 17.51 -7.90
N GLN A 11 -7.43 18.49 -7.30
CA GLN A 11 -6.83 18.35 -5.96
C GLN A 11 -7.81 18.27 -4.78
N ASN A 12 -9.12 18.33 -5.02
CA ASN A 12 -10.15 18.30 -3.96
C ASN A 12 -11.04 17.04 -4.02
N GLU A 13 -10.81 16.14 -4.98
CA GLU A 13 -11.63 14.95 -5.15
C GLU A 13 -11.19 13.85 -4.16
N VAL A 14 -12.15 13.37 -3.34
CA VAL A 14 -11.92 12.29 -2.39
C VAL A 14 -11.83 10.96 -3.15
N LEU A 15 -10.69 10.27 -3.02
CA LEU A 15 -10.46 8.95 -3.60
C LEU A 15 -10.90 7.84 -2.66
N LEU A 16 -10.59 8.00 -1.36
CA LEU A 16 -10.93 7.05 -0.31
C LEU A 16 -11.63 7.75 0.84
N GLU A 17 -12.73 7.18 1.30
CA GLU A 17 -13.43 7.61 2.49
C GLU A 17 -13.66 6.41 3.42
N VAL A 18 -13.24 6.54 4.66
CA VAL A 18 -13.43 5.58 5.74
C VAL A 18 -14.42 6.19 6.73
N ARG A 19 -15.50 5.45 7.08
CA ARG A 19 -16.56 5.91 7.97
C ARG A 19 -16.81 4.90 9.08
N ASN A 20 -16.66 5.33 10.33
CA ASN A 20 -16.96 4.56 11.54
C ASN A 20 -16.41 3.12 11.48
N LEU A 21 -15.15 3.00 11.01
CA LEU A 21 -14.53 1.70 10.78
C LEU A 21 -14.17 1.04 12.10
N VAL A 22 -14.65 -0.18 12.29
CA VAL A 22 -14.41 -0.99 13.48
C VAL A 22 -13.84 -2.35 13.10
N LYS A 23 -12.82 -2.79 13.84
CA LYS A 23 -12.31 -4.16 13.80
C LYS A 23 -12.03 -4.69 15.19
N HIS A 24 -12.85 -5.62 15.61
CA HIS A 24 -12.67 -6.35 16.85
C HIS A 24 -12.35 -7.81 16.52
N PHE A 25 -11.23 -8.33 17.05
CA PHE A 25 -10.85 -9.73 16.94
C PHE A 25 -11.39 -10.51 18.14
N PRO A 26 -12.30 -11.49 17.95
CA PRO A 26 -12.86 -12.23 19.09
C PRO A 26 -11.82 -13.13 19.74
N ILE A 27 -11.71 -13.05 21.07
CA ILE A 27 -10.94 -13.99 21.88
C ILE A 27 -11.83 -15.16 22.21
N ARG A 28 -11.45 -16.35 21.76
CA ARG A 28 -12.20 -17.59 21.98
C ARG A 28 -11.44 -18.51 22.93
N GLN A 29 -12.15 -19.10 23.89
CA GLN A 29 -11.61 -20.08 24.84
C GLN A 29 -12.35 -21.41 24.69
N GLY A 30 -11.63 -22.52 24.75
CA GLY A 30 -12.14 -23.90 24.63
C GLY A 30 -11.72 -24.58 23.33
N ILE A 31 -11.40 -25.89 23.42
CA ILE A 31 -10.95 -26.70 22.27
C ILE A 31 -12.14 -27.34 21.55
N ILE A 32 -13.17 -27.81 22.28
CA ILE A 32 -14.34 -28.50 21.73
C ILE A 32 -15.56 -27.57 21.67
N PHE A 33 -15.79 -26.78 22.73
CA PHE A 33 -16.83 -25.76 22.79
C PHE A 33 -16.18 -24.38 22.89
N SER A 34 -15.98 -23.75 21.74
CA SER A 34 -15.35 -22.43 21.66
C SER A 34 -16.36 -21.35 22.08
N LYS A 35 -16.17 -20.76 23.29
CA LYS A 35 -16.97 -19.62 23.76
C LYS A 35 -16.17 -18.34 23.58
N GLN A 36 -16.80 -17.28 23.08
CA GLN A 36 -16.20 -15.96 23.03
C GLN A 36 -16.14 -15.39 24.44
N VAL A 37 -14.93 -15.08 24.93
CA VAL A 37 -14.68 -14.55 26.28
C VAL A 37 -14.27 -13.06 26.28
N GLY A 38 -14.00 -12.49 25.09
CA GLY A 38 -13.64 -11.09 24.93
C GLY A 38 -13.38 -10.75 23.47
N ALA A 39 -12.87 -9.56 23.23
CA ALA A 39 -12.39 -9.13 21.92
C ALA A 39 -11.20 -8.17 22.07
N VAL A 40 -10.25 -8.25 21.15
CA VAL A 40 -9.21 -7.21 20.98
C VAL A 40 -9.78 -6.16 20.04
N GLN A 41 -9.93 -4.94 20.53
CA GLN A 41 -10.36 -3.77 19.76
C GLN A 41 -9.15 -3.21 19.00
N ALA A 42 -8.90 -3.76 17.80
CA ALA A 42 -7.73 -3.39 17.00
C ALA A 42 -7.92 -2.08 16.23
N VAL A 43 -9.16 -1.77 15.86
CA VAL A 43 -9.61 -0.50 15.29
C VAL A 43 -10.98 -0.22 15.87
N ASP A 44 -11.19 0.99 16.40
CA ASP A 44 -12.44 1.35 17.06
C ASP A 44 -12.90 2.74 16.60
N ASP A 45 -13.97 2.75 15.79
CA ASP A 45 -14.71 3.93 15.30
C ASP A 45 -13.84 5.01 14.66
N ILE A 46 -12.99 4.64 13.69
CA ILE A 46 -12.19 5.63 12.97
C ILE A 46 -12.88 6.11 11.68
N SER A 47 -12.73 7.41 11.40
CA SER A 47 -13.24 8.03 10.16
C SER A 47 -12.22 9.02 9.61
N PHE A 48 -11.94 8.92 8.30
CA PHE A 48 -11.05 9.86 7.60
C PHE A 48 -11.25 9.78 6.08
N THR A 49 -10.67 10.75 5.38
CA THR A 49 -10.67 10.80 3.91
C THR A 49 -9.27 10.94 3.37
N VAL A 50 -9.04 10.42 2.15
CA VAL A 50 -7.82 10.63 1.38
C VAL A 50 -8.20 11.16 0.00
N ARG A 51 -7.56 12.26 -0.42
CA ARG A 51 -7.80 12.89 -1.72
C ARG A 51 -6.93 12.27 -2.79
N LYS A 52 -7.30 12.43 -4.05
CA LYS A 52 -6.46 12.03 -5.19
C LYS A 52 -5.12 12.77 -5.17
N GLY A 53 -4.02 12.04 -5.40
CA GLY A 53 -2.66 12.60 -5.42
C GLY A 53 -2.12 13.00 -4.04
N GLU A 54 -2.89 12.78 -2.94
CA GLU A 54 -2.49 13.11 -1.57
C GLU A 54 -1.65 11.99 -0.95
N THR A 55 -0.71 12.35 -0.10
CA THR A 55 -0.11 11.43 0.87
C THR A 55 -0.69 11.70 2.26
N LEU A 56 -1.52 10.77 2.75
CA LEU A 56 -1.98 10.78 4.14
C LEU A 56 -1.01 9.96 5.01
N GLY A 57 -0.30 10.62 5.92
CA GLY A 57 0.50 9.96 6.95
C GLY A 57 -0.39 9.41 8.07
N LEU A 58 -0.26 8.12 8.39
CA LEU A 58 -0.95 7.48 9.50
C LEU A 58 0.07 7.10 10.57
N VAL A 59 0.06 7.82 11.69
CA VAL A 59 1.04 7.67 12.78
C VAL A 59 0.38 7.25 14.08
N GLY A 60 1.18 6.72 15.01
CA GLY A 60 0.74 6.32 16.34
C GLY A 60 1.66 5.26 16.94
N GLU A 61 1.42 4.90 18.19
CA GLU A 61 2.22 3.89 18.90
C GLU A 61 2.14 2.51 18.25
N SER A 62 3.11 1.64 18.56
CA SER A 62 3.06 0.25 18.10
C SER A 62 1.83 -0.44 18.68
N GLY A 63 1.08 -1.14 17.81
CA GLY A 63 -0.13 -1.84 18.23
C GLY A 63 -1.44 -1.03 18.19
N CYS A 64 -1.42 0.30 17.91
CA CYS A 64 -2.64 1.11 17.85
C CYS A 64 -3.53 0.88 16.61
N GLY A 65 -3.25 -0.14 15.78
CA GLY A 65 -4.15 -0.54 14.69
C GLY A 65 -3.81 -0.02 13.29
N LYS A 66 -2.70 0.70 13.07
CA LYS A 66 -2.31 1.27 11.75
C LYS A 66 -2.26 0.23 10.63
N THR A 67 -1.47 -0.81 10.80
CA THR A 67 -1.36 -1.94 9.85
C THR A 67 -2.71 -2.64 9.64
N THR A 68 -3.49 -2.79 10.71
CA THR A 68 -4.84 -3.36 10.64
C THR A 68 -5.74 -2.50 9.77
N THR A 69 -5.71 -1.17 9.95
CA THR A 69 -6.46 -0.21 9.12
C THR A 69 -6.09 -0.34 7.65
N GLY A 70 -4.80 -0.39 7.31
CA GLY A 70 -4.34 -0.61 5.94
C GLY A 70 -4.87 -1.92 5.33
N ARG A 71 -4.85 -3.01 6.10
CA ARG A 71 -5.36 -4.32 5.66
C ARG A 71 -6.89 -4.34 5.50
N LEU A 72 -7.62 -3.59 6.32
CA LEU A 72 -9.07 -3.43 6.19
C LEU A 72 -9.43 -2.68 4.91
N ILE A 73 -8.73 -1.58 4.59
CA ILE A 73 -8.93 -0.79 3.36
C ILE A 73 -8.78 -1.67 2.12
N LEU A 74 -7.77 -2.55 2.08
CA LEU A 74 -7.56 -3.49 0.98
C LEU A 74 -8.45 -4.74 1.05
N ARG A 75 -9.31 -4.81 2.05
CA ARG A 75 -10.13 -6.00 2.34
C ARG A 75 -9.29 -7.29 2.34
N LEU A 76 -8.08 -7.22 2.94
CA LEU A 76 -7.29 -8.40 3.30
C LEU A 76 -7.81 -9.01 4.60
N ILE A 77 -8.51 -8.19 5.39
CA ILE A 77 -9.24 -8.56 6.60
C ILE A 77 -10.62 -7.93 6.49
N GLU A 78 -11.67 -8.67 6.82
CA GLU A 78 -13.04 -8.12 6.83
C GLU A 78 -13.25 -7.22 8.05
N PRO A 79 -13.87 -6.04 7.93
CA PRO A 79 -14.24 -5.21 9.05
C PRO A 79 -15.31 -5.85 9.92
N THR A 80 -15.41 -5.43 11.17
CA THR A 80 -16.54 -5.79 12.06
C THR A 80 -17.77 -4.95 11.71
N SER A 81 -17.55 -3.64 11.45
CA SER A 81 -18.56 -2.69 10.97
C SER A 81 -17.88 -1.46 10.37
N GLY A 82 -18.69 -0.56 9.81
CA GLY A 82 -18.24 0.65 9.15
C GLY A 82 -18.10 0.48 7.64
N ASP A 83 -17.91 1.60 6.96
CA ASP A 83 -17.81 1.66 5.51
C ASP A 83 -16.40 2.08 5.06
N ILE A 84 -15.99 1.54 3.94
CA ILE A 84 -14.76 1.90 3.23
C ILE A 84 -15.15 2.16 1.79
N ILE A 85 -15.18 3.42 1.40
CA ILE A 85 -15.64 3.85 0.08
C ILE A 85 -14.43 4.27 -0.74
N PHE A 86 -14.12 3.53 -1.79
CA PHE A 86 -13.05 3.83 -2.75
C PHE A 86 -13.68 4.17 -4.10
N ASP A 87 -13.44 5.40 -4.57
CA ASP A 87 -13.98 5.90 -5.84
C ASP A 87 -15.50 5.66 -5.97
N GLY A 88 -16.24 5.96 -4.88
CA GLY A 88 -17.70 5.78 -4.81
C GLY A 88 -18.18 4.34 -4.57
N LYS A 89 -17.30 3.34 -4.51
CA LYS A 89 -17.65 1.94 -4.27
C LYS A 89 -17.42 1.54 -2.83
N ASN A 90 -18.42 1.01 -2.15
CA ASN A 90 -18.29 0.51 -0.77
C ASN A 90 -17.65 -0.88 -0.76
N ILE A 91 -16.35 -0.95 -0.43
CA ILE A 91 -15.49 -2.14 -0.48
C ILE A 91 -16.06 -3.34 0.31
N PRO A 92 -16.49 -3.21 1.57
CA PRO A 92 -17.09 -4.32 2.33
C PRO A 92 -18.26 -5.00 1.64
N GLN A 93 -19.02 -4.26 0.82
CA GLN A 93 -20.24 -4.76 0.17
C GLN A 93 -19.99 -5.36 -1.22
N LEU A 94 -18.77 -5.20 -1.78
CA LEU A 94 -18.46 -5.68 -3.12
C LEU A 94 -18.43 -7.21 -3.20
N PRO A 95 -18.99 -7.82 -4.25
CA PRO A 95 -18.78 -9.23 -4.55
C PRO A 95 -17.31 -9.52 -4.84
N LYS A 96 -16.90 -10.79 -4.70
CA LYS A 96 -15.49 -11.20 -4.81
C LYS A 96 -14.85 -10.84 -6.16
N ASP A 97 -15.60 -10.93 -7.23
CA ASP A 97 -15.09 -10.65 -8.58
C ASP A 97 -14.84 -9.15 -8.78
N GLU A 98 -15.76 -8.30 -8.32
CA GLU A 98 -15.56 -6.85 -8.36
C GLU A 98 -14.41 -6.41 -7.45
N MET A 99 -14.28 -7.02 -6.26
CA MET A 99 -13.14 -6.76 -5.38
C MET A 99 -11.81 -7.18 -6.02
N ARG A 100 -11.78 -8.29 -6.78
CA ARG A 100 -10.60 -8.71 -7.52
C ARG A 100 -10.18 -7.68 -8.58
N GLU A 101 -11.14 -7.11 -9.29
CA GLU A 101 -10.88 -6.04 -10.26
C GLU A 101 -10.37 -4.77 -9.56
N LEU A 102 -11.01 -4.39 -8.44
CA LEU A 102 -10.65 -3.21 -7.68
C LEU A 102 -9.23 -3.29 -7.09
N ARG A 103 -8.73 -4.50 -6.77
CA ARG A 103 -7.35 -4.70 -6.29
C ARG A 103 -6.27 -4.28 -7.29
N LYS A 104 -6.57 -4.10 -8.57
CA LYS A 104 -5.64 -3.46 -9.52
C LYS A 104 -5.39 -2.00 -9.18
N GLU A 105 -6.41 -1.33 -8.67
CA GLU A 105 -6.38 0.09 -8.36
C GLU A 105 -5.81 0.40 -6.96
N MET A 106 -5.73 -0.62 -6.09
CA MET A 106 -5.24 -0.49 -4.71
C MET A 106 -4.16 -1.54 -4.43
N GLN A 107 -2.98 -1.10 -4.05
CA GLN A 107 -1.85 -1.98 -3.77
C GLN A 107 -1.24 -1.71 -2.39
N ILE A 108 -0.35 -2.60 -1.96
CA ILE A 108 0.37 -2.48 -0.69
C ILE A 108 1.87 -2.70 -0.89
N ILE A 109 2.66 -1.86 -0.21
CA ILE A 109 4.09 -2.06 0.01
C ILE A 109 4.24 -2.46 1.48
N PHE A 110 4.78 -3.64 1.73
CA PHE A 110 4.88 -4.23 3.07
C PHE A 110 6.11 -3.74 3.84
N GLN A 111 6.01 -3.82 5.16
CA GLN A 111 7.04 -3.46 6.13
C GLN A 111 8.31 -4.31 5.98
N ASP A 112 8.15 -5.63 5.82
CA ASP A 112 9.28 -6.56 5.72
C ASP A 112 9.62 -6.85 4.25
N PRO A 113 10.72 -6.29 3.72
CA PRO A 113 11.14 -6.56 2.35
C PRO A 113 11.65 -8.00 2.15
N TYR A 114 11.97 -8.71 3.23
CA TYR A 114 12.40 -10.12 3.18
C TYR A 114 11.20 -11.08 3.07
N GLY A 115 10.22 -10.94 3.96
CA GLY A 115 9.04 -11.79 4.01
C GLY A 115 8.02 -11.49 2.91
N SER A 116 8.08 -10.30 2.29
CA SER A 116 7.13 -9.89 1.26
C SER A 116 7.41 -10.47 -0.13
N LEU A 117 8.61 -10.99 -0.39
CA LEU A 117 9.04 -11.55 -1.67
C LEU A 117 9.20 -13.07 -1.54
N ASN A 118 8.59 -13.84 -2.44
CA ASN A 118 8.76 -15.29 -2.46
C ASN A 118 10.21 -15.63 -2.86
N PRO A 119 11.02 -16.25 -1.96
CA PRO A 119 12.44 -16.51 -2.21
C PRO A 119 12.70 -17.55 -3.32
N ARG A 120 11.67 -18.27 -3.74
CA ARG A 120 11.74 -19.29 -4.81
C ARG A 120 11.42 -18.74 -6.20
N MET A 121 10.98 -17.50 -6.29
CA MET A 121 10.65 -16.83 -7.54
C MET A 121 11.79 -15.90 -7.96
N THR A 122 12.01 -15.75 -9.26
CA THR A 122 12.88 -14.69 -9.77
C THR A 122 12.24 -13.31 -9.56
N VAL A 123 13.07 -12.27 -9.53
CA VAL A 123 12.57 -10.87 -9.44
C VAL A 123 11.62 -10.55 -10.59
N GLY A 124 11.91 -11.04 -11.80
CA GLY A 124 11.03 -10.87 -12.95
C GLY A 124 9.66 -11.56 -12.77
N ASP A 125 9.64 -12.73 -12.12
CA ASP A 125 8.39 -13.41 -11.83
C ASP A 125 7.59 -12.69 -10.73
N ILE A 126 8.25 -12.20 -9.68
CA ILE A 126 7.62 -11.44 -8.60
C ILE A 126 6.96 -10.16 -9.13
N ILE A 127 7.68 -9.36 -9.92
CA ILE A 127 7.14 -8.12 -10.51
C ILE A 127 6.07 -8.42 -11.55
N GLY A 128 6.24 -9.48 -12.32
CA GLY A 128 5.31 -9.88 -13.37
C GLY A 128 4.09 -10.68 -12.89
N GLU A 129 4.06 -11.13 -11.63
CA GLU A 129 2.94 -11.92 -11.08
C GLU A 129 1.60 -11.17 -11.12
N PRO A 130 1.51 -9.90 -10.68
CA PRO A 130 0.28 -9.11 -10.80
C PRO A 130 -0.19 -8.96 -12.26
N LEU A 131 0.73 -8.78 -13.21
CA LEU A 131 0.40 -8.70 -14.63
C LEU A 131 -0.23 -10.00 -15.14
N HIS A 132 0.26 -11.14 -14.68
CA HIS A 132 -0.28 -12.45 -15.02
C HIS A 132 -1.65 -12.70 -14.40
N ILE A 133 -1.79 -12.46 -13.09
CA ILE A 133 -3.03 -12.67 -12.31
C ILE A 133 -4.19 -11.85 -12.89
N HIS A 134 -3.92 -10.59 -13.23
CA HIS A 134 -4.91 -9.68 -13.80
C HIS A 134 -4.98 -9.70 -15.33
N LYS A 135 -4.25 -10.61 -15.99
CA LYS A 135 -4.23 -10.81 -17.46
C LYS A 135 -3.87 -9.54 -18.24
N LEU A 136 -3.01 -8.69 -17.68
CA LEU A 136 -2.62 -7.41 -18.27
C LEU A 136 -1.51 -7.52 -19.31
N ALA A 137 -0.62 -8.50 -19.17
CA ALA A 137 0.46 -8.78 -20.12
C ALA A 137 0.91 -10.25 -20.07
N ARG A 138 1.40 -10.79 -21.18
CA ARG A 138 1.92 -12.16 -21.29
C ARG A 138 3.18 -12.20 -22.19
N GLY A 139 4.00 -13.26 -22.03
CA GLY A 139 5.18 -13.50 -22.86
C GLY A 139 6.10 -12.28 -22.93
N ALA A 140 6.54 -11.92 -24.12
CA ALA A 140 7.49 -10.83 -24.36
C ALA A 140 7.00 -9.45 -23.85
N GLU A 141 5.69 -9.19 -23.91
CA GLU A 141 5.13 -7.94 -23.37
C GLU A 141 5.27 -7.87 -21.84
N ARG A 142 5.02 -8.97 -21.12
CA ARG A 142 5.24 -9.05 -19.67
C ARG A 142 6.70 -8.80 -19.32
N GLU A 143 7.63 -9.43 -20.07
CA GLU A 143 9.07 -9.23 -19.85
C GLU A 143 9.51 -7.79 -20.11
N LYS A 144 8.97 -7.15 -21.14
CA LYS A 144 9.23 -5.75 -21.45
C LYS A 144 8.78 -4.85 -20.30
N ARG A 145 7.53 -5.00 -19.82
CA ARG A 145 6.99 -4.22 -18.69
C ARG A 145 7.77 -4.44 -17.39
N VAL A 146 8.21 -5.67 -17.13
CA VAL A 146 9.06 -5.96 -15.95
C VAL A 146 10.39 -5.21 -16.03
N ARG A 147 11.04 -5.16 -17.20
CA ARG A 147 12.29 -4.41 -17.38
C ARG A 147 12.09 -2.91 -17.17
N GLU A 148 11.04 -2.34 -17.75
CA GLU A 148 10.67 -0.93 -17.57
C GLU A 148 10.43 -0.60 -16.07
N LEU A 149 9.70 -1.46 -15.34
CA LEU A 149 9.45 -1.29 -13.92
C LEU A 149 10.72 -1.37 -13.06
N LEU A 150 11.67 -2.24 -13.42
CA LEU A 150 12.96 -2.28 -12.74
C LEU A 150 13.74 -0.97 -12.94
N GLU A 151 13.77 -0.44 -14.15
CA GLU A 151 14.42 0.84 -14.45
C GLU A 151 13.77 2.01 -13.71
N VAL A 152 12.43 2.06 -13.65
CA VAL A 152 11.66 3.06 -12.91
C VAL A 152 12.04 3.11 -11.43
N VAL A 153 12.33 1.97 -10.80
CA VAL A 153 12.77 1.93 -9.40
C VAL A 153 14.30 2.01 -9.22
N GLY A 154 15.05 2.34 -10.29
CA GLY A 154 16.49 2.49 -10.27
C GLY A 154 17.27 1.17 -10.17
N LEU A 155 16.69 0.07 -10.67
CA LEU A 155 17.34 -1.23 -10.77
C LEU A 155 17.64 -1.57 -12.24
N SER A 156 18.69 -2.37 -12.47
CA SER A 156 19.02 -2.83 -13.81
C SER A 156 18.02 -3.87 -14.32
N ALA A 157 17.67 -3.79 -15.61
CA ALA A 157 16.83 -4.79 -16.29
C ALA A 157 17.39 -6.23 -16.18
N PHE A 158 18.71 -6.39 -16.08
CA PHE A 158 19.37 -7.69 -15.88
C PHE A 158 19.02 -8.35 -14.52
N HIS A 159 18.56 -7.57 -13.56
CA HIS A 159 18.14 -8.08 -12.25
C HIS A 159 16.88 -8.95 -12.31
N ALA A 160 16.13 -8.93 -13.41
CA ALA A 160 14.92 -9.75 -13.59
C ALA A 160 15.17 -11.25 -13.41
N ARG A 161 16.37 -11.74 -13.72
CA ARG A 161 16.72 -13.19 -13.65
C ARG A 161 17.25 -13.62 -12.28
N ARG A 162 17.52 -12.69 -11.38
CA ARG A 162 18.06 -12.96 -10.04
C ARG A 162 16.97 -13.29 -9.03
N PHE A 163 17.38 -13.87 -7.92
CA PHE A 163 16.49 -14.21 -6.80
C PHE A 163 16.58 -13.15 -5.69
N PRO A 164 15.53 -12.98 -4.87
CA PRO A 164 15.50 -11.97 -3.79
C PRO A 164 16.70 -12.03 -2.83
N HIS A 165 17.23 -13.19 -2.53
CA HIS A 165 18.35 -13.33 -1.60
C HIS A 165 19.67 -12.74 -2.10
N GLU A 166 19.78 -12.44 -3.41
CA GLU A 166 20.95 -11.79 -4.03
C GLU A 166 20.93 -10.24 -3.91
N PHE A 167 19.92 -9.67 -3.24
CA PHE A 167 19.72 -8.22 -3.14
C PHE A 167 19.82 -7.71 -1.71
N SER A 168 20.27 -6.46 -1.54
CA SER A 168 20.21 -5.74 -0.27
C SER A 168 18.77 -5.44 0.15
N GLY A 169 18.55 -5.08 1.42
CA GLY A 169 17.22 -4.71 1.94
C GLY A 169 16.56 -3.59 1.12
N GLY A 170 17.30 -2.53 0.82
CA GLY A 170 16.79 -1.41 0.01
C GLY A 170 16.47 -1.79 -1.44
N GLN A 171 17.27 -2.69 -2.04
CA GLN A 171 16.97 -3.20 -3.38
C GLN A 171 15.72 -4.10 -3.37
N ARG A 172 15.52 -4.93 -2.33
CA ARG A 172 14.29 -5.72 -2.17
C ARG A 172 13.06 -4.83 -2.00
N GLN A 173 13.20 -3.73 -1.25
CA GLN A 173 12.12 -2.76 -1.11
C GLN A 173 11.75 -2.15 -2.46
N ARG A 174 12.73 -1.77 -3.28
CA ARG A 174 12.51 -1.29 -4.64
C ARG A 174 11.81 -2.33 -5.54
N ILE A 175 12.13 -3.62 -5.38
CA ILE A 175 11.43 -4.72 -6.07
C ILE A 175 9.97 -4.79 -5.60
N GLY A 176 9.69 -4.65 -4.30
CA GLY A 176 8.33 -4.57 -3.74
C GLY A 176 7.53 -3.39 -4.29
N ILE A 177 8.17 -2.23 -4.44
CA ILE A 177 7.58 -1.03 -5.07
C ILE A 177 7.28 -1.31 -6.56
N ALA A 178 8.22 -1.86 -7.31
CA ALA A 178 8.02 -2.22 -8.73
C ALA A 178 6.86 -3.19 -8.91
N ARG A 179 6.71 -4.19 -8.02
CA ARG A 179 5.58 -5.12 -8.01
C ARG A 179 4.25 -4.39 -7.79
N ALA A 180 4.19 -3.47 -6.85
CA ALA A 180 2.97 -2.70 -6.59
C ALA A 180 2.59 -1.82 -7.79
N LEU A 181 3.55 -1.23 -8.49
CA LEU A 181 3.33 -0.40 -9.68
C LEU A 181 2.90 -1.19 -10.92
N ALA A 182 3.12 -2.50 -10.96
CA ALA A 182 2.90 -3.33 -12.15
C ALA A 182 1.46 -3.24 -12.70
N VAL A 183 0.48 -3.06 -11.84
CA VAL A 183 -0.94 -2.95 -12.21
C VAL A 183 -1.41 -1.50 -12.41
N ARG A 184 -0.53 -0.50 -12.26
CA ARG A 184 -0.83 0.94 -12.33
C ARG A 184 -1.92 1.35 -11.33
N PRO A 185 -1.68 1.19 -10.03
CA PRO A 185 -2.67 1.51 -9.01
C PRO A 185 -2.91 3.03 -8.92
N ARG A 186 -4.03 3.39 -8.32
CA ARG A 186 -4.36 4.78 -7.94
C ARG A 186 -4.05 5.05 -6.46
N LEU A 187 -4.10 4.00 -5.62
CA LEU A 187 -3.80 4.05 -4.20
C LEU A 187 -2.76 3.01 -3.83
N ILE A 188 -1.73 3.41 -3.09
CA ILE A 188 -0.77 2.50 -2.49
C ILE A 188 -0.74 2.72 -0.98
N ILE A 189 -0.93 1.65 -0.22
CA ILE A 189 -0.70 1.64 1.22
C ILE A 189 0.74 1.27 1.47
N CYS A 190 1.51 2.17 2.04
CA CYS A 190 2.90 1.95 2.43
C CYS A 190 2.91 1.58 3.92
N ASP A 191 2.95 0.29 4.24
CA ASP A 191 2.93 -0.21 5.62
C ASP A 191 4.37 -0.27 6.14
N GLU A 192 4.81 0.77 6.85
CA GLU A 192 6.17 0.97 7.37
C GLU A 192 7.30 0.66 6.35
N PRO A 193 7.26 1.23 5.15
CA PRO A 193 8.06 0.76 3.99
C PRO A 193 9.57 0.96 4.14
N VAL A 194 10.01 1.66 5.18
CA VAL A 194 11.42 1.99 5.41
C VAL A 194 11.94 1.59 6.79
N SER A 195 11.09 1.05 7.67
CA SER A 195 11.44 0.78 9.08
C SER A 195 12.59 -0.23 9.26
N ALA A 196 12.78 -1.15 8.32
CA ALA A 196 13.83 -2.18 8.35
C ALA A 196 15.11 -1.78 7.57
N LEU A 197 15.24 -0.52 7.18
CA LEU A 197 16.34 -0.03 6.34
C LEU A 197 17.23 0.95 7.09
N ASP A 198 18.50 1.05 6.69
CA ASP A 198 19.43 2.06 7.18
C ASP A 198 18.97 3.47 6.79
N VAL A 199 19.28 4.48 7.60
CA VAL A 199 18.81 5.88 7.43
C VAL A 199 19.10 6.45 6.02
N SER A 200 20.28 6.17 5.46
CA SER A 200 20.64 6.64 4.11
C SER A 200 19.79 5.98 3.02
N ILE A 201 19.45 4.72 3.19
CA ILE A 201 18.60 3.97 2.26
C ILE A 201 17.12 4.36 2.44
N GLN A 202 16.69 4.65 3.67
CA GLN A 202 15.35 5.20 3.95
C GLN A 202 15.10 6.47 3.12
N ALA A 203 16.03 7.45 3.18
CA ALA A 203 15.90 8.69 2.42
C ALA A 203 15.78 8.43 0.90
N GLN A 204 16.56 7.50 0.37
CA GLN A 204 16.48 7.14 -1.06
C GLN A 204 15.14 6.53 -1.45
N VAL A 205 14.56 5.67 -0.60
CA VAL A 205 13.25 5.03 -0.85
C VAL A 205 12.13 6.07 -0.73
N ILE A 206 12.22 7.00 0.22
CA ILE A 206 11.22 8.06 0.40
C ILE A 206 11.23 8.99 -0.82
N ASN A 207 12.41 9.44 -1.28
CA ASN A 207 12.52 10.27 -2.48
C ASN A 207 11.98 9.53 -3.71
N LEU A 208 12.30 8.25 -3.86
CA LEU A 208 11.72 7.43 -4.93
C LEU A 208 10.19 7.42 -4.89
N LEU A 209 9.57 7.24 -3.71
CA LEU A 209 8.11 7.25 -3.58
C LEU A 209 7.51 8.61 -3.95
N GLN A 210 8.15 9.72 -3.58
CA GLN A 210 7.72 11.08 -3.96
C GLN A 210 7.83 11.34 -5.47
N ASP A 211 8.89 10.84 -6.11
CA ASP A 211 9.07 10.96 -7.56
C ASP A 211 8.01 10.13 -8.30
N LEU A 212 7.78 8.89 -7.86
CA LEU A 212 6.75 8.01 -8.40
C LEU A 212 5.34 8.59 -8.22
N GLN A 213 5.06 9.26 -7.09
CA GLN A 213 3.78 9.92 -6.86
C GLN A 213 3.49 10.96 -7.94
N LYS A 214 4.48 11.79 -8.27
CA LYS A 214 4.37 12.85 -9.29
C LYS A 214 4.28 12.28 -10.70
N GLU A 215 5.07 11.23 -10.99
CA GLU A 215 5.14 10.63 -12.33
C GLU A 215 3.88 9.84 -12.69
N PHE A 216 3.30 9.13 -11.71
CA PHE A 216 2.15 8.22 -11.92
C PHE A 216 0.84 8.72 -11.30
N ASP A 217 0.77 9.94 -10.76
CA ASP A 217 -0.40 10.52 -10.07
C ASP A 217 -0.93 9.62 -8.95
N LEU A 218 -0.01 9.09 -8.11
CA LEU A 218 -0.32 8.12 -7.07
C LEU A 218 -0.86 8.81 -5.81
N THR A 219 -1.78 8.14 -5.15
CA THR A 219 -2.25 8.48 -3.81
C THR A 219 -1.62 7.53 -2.80
N TYR A 220 -1.14 8.05 -1.67
CA TYR A 220 -0.54 7.21 -0.63
C TYR A 220 -1.28 7.29 0.70
N ILE A 221 -1.36 6.15 1.39
CA ILE A 221 -1.51 6.09 2.85
C ILE A 221 -0.17 5.60 3.38
N PHE A 222 0.57 6.48 4.04
CA PHE A 222 1.91 6.20 4.53
C PHE A 222 1.88 5.92 6.03
N ILE A 223 1.99 4.66 6.39
CA ILE A 223 2.02 4.21 7.80
C ILE A 223 3.47 4.22 8.26
N ALA A 224 3.76 4.93 9.34
CA ALA A 224 5.06 4.91 10.00
C ALA A 224 4.94 5.25 11.48
N HIS A 225 5.98 4.92 12.23
CA HIS A 225 6.14 5.31 13.64
C HIS A 225 7.12 6.50 13.79
N ASP A 226 7.94 6.79 12.77
CA ASP A 226 8.87 7.92 12.76
C ASP A 226 8.20 9.18 12.20
N LEU A 227 7.98 10.17 13.07
CA LEU A 227 7.36 11.45 12.72
C LEU A 227 8.20 12.28 11.75
N ALA A 228 9.54 12.15 11.76
CA ALA A 228 10.42 12.88 10.85
C ALA A 228 10.20 12.42 9.41
N VAL A 229 10.10 11.11 9.22
CA VAL A 229 9.78 10.50 7.92
C VAL A 229 8.41 10.95 7.43
N VAL A 230 7.40 10.87 8.30
CA VAL A 230 6.02 11.23 7.94
C VAL A 230 5.91 12.71 7.58
N LYS A 231 6.53 13.60 8.36
CA LYS A 231 6.55 15.04 8.07
C LYS A 231 7.17 15.36 6.69
N HIS A 232 8.12 14.55 6.25
CA HIS A 232 8.81 14.76 4.98
C HIS A 232 7.98 14.34 3.76
N ILE A 233 7.18 13.28 3.87
CA ILE A 233 6.45 12.71 2.73
C ILE A 233 4.96 13.06 2.70
N SER A 234 4.36 13.42 3.84
CA SER A 234 2.91 13.52 3.97
C SER A 234 2.39 14.94 3.81
N ASP A 235 1.27 15.09 3.10
CA ASP A 235 0.52 16.34 2.98
C ASP A 235 -0.35 16.59 4.24
N ARG A 236 -0.92 15.52 4.79
CA ARG A 236 -1.72 15.51 6.01
C ARG A 236 -1.35 14.33 6.88
N VAL A 237 -1.58 14.48 8.19
CA VAL A 237 -1.27 13.43 9.18
C VAL A 237 -2.52 13.12 9.99
N ALA A 238 -2.82 11.83 10.13
CA ALA A 238 -3.79 11.28 11.06
C ALA A 238 -3.06 10.54 12.19
N VAL A 239 -3.43 10.82 13.42
CA VAL A 239 -2.83 10.21 14.61
C VAL A 239 -3.79 9.17 15.18
N MET A 240 -3.31 7.94 15.37
CA MET A 240 -4.03 6.85 16.03
C MET A 240 -3.43 6.60 17.42
N TYR A 241 -4.25 6.38 18.42
CA TYR A 241 -3.85 6.10 19.81
C TYR A 241 -4.75 5.04 20.45
#